data_adb9d232e71ca60263b4db5004a7203a
#
_entry.id   adb9d232e71ca60263b4db5004a7203a
#
_cell.length_a   1.000
_cell.length_b   1.000
_cell.length_c   1.000
_cell.angle_alpha   90.00
_cell.angle_beta   90.00
_cell.angle_gamma   90.00
#
_symmetry.space_group_name_H-M   'P 1'
#
loop_
_entity.id
_entity.type
_entity.pdbx_description
1 polymer ?
#
loop_
_entity_poly.entity_id
_entity_poly.type
_entity_poly.pdbx_seq_one_letter_code
_entity_poly.pdbx_strand_id
1 'polypeptide(L)'
;MKPSSRREFLRAGATPAFAAVARNREASGYYRVEEIDGVWWFVNPKGKPVVSLGVNHAEPGLMLTSFNREVTIERYGKDFVKPDGTFNPAGEGARKWVNRLLADLDDWGFSALGFHNRLPRPLFKDRIAFSEPVVPYWITPYGRPAEYVDVFSRQVGDRIAETARDVCLAFKNEPNLLGYAYNDRPRYNRGGGPQGRRVPVHPWVDALRRLGPDAAGKQKWVDVLKARHSGAPAAAQTHGFEAAAWEELLARTEWPNPQTPAADADKDALLPLIFDQWYRLHYESIRRYDPNHLILGDKLGGGFAPADSQPEGHPNISEYQYATLKKYVDVITIEWYGRWQNQEKALRNIHRGTGKPILLGDSSFSQLQPRQQNCKGIRVESQAAVGEEYSLYLEQAMGEPYVLGWHFCGYIENWTDPAKPGMFEAQNGFKDPFEKVHEEAITRVRAANRRAQSWHASVRRG
;
A
#
# COMPACT_ATOMS: atom_id res chain seq x y z
N MET A 1 58.41 17.24 -5.64
CA MET A 1 57.10 16.74 -6.06
C MET A 1 56.06 17.34 -5.12
N LYS A 2 55.23 18.27 -5.59
CA LYS A 2 54.17 18.90 -4.82
C LYS A 2 52.89 18.05 -4.94
N PRO A 3 52.06 17.86 -3.92
CA PRO A 3 50.82 17.13 -4.04
C PRO A 3 49.77 17.98 -4.74
N SER A 4 49.15 17.42 -5.79
CA SER A 4 48.07 18.02 -6.54
C SER A 4 46.80 18.06 -5.67
N SER A 5 46.12 19.19 -5.65
CA SER A 5 44.97 19.50 -4.80
C SER A 5 43.73 18.78 -5.25
N ARG A 6 42.99 18.24 -4.28
CA ARG A 6 41.67 17.57 -4.36
C ARG A 6 40.50 18.49 -4.86
N ARG A 7 40.80 19.63 -5.47
CA ARG A 7 39.80 20.64 -5.85
C ARG A 7 39.36 20.61 -7.33
N GLU A 8 39.96 19.77 -8.18
CA GLU A 8 39.61 19.74 -9.62
C GLU A 8 38.64 18.64 -10.05
N PHE A 9 38.18 17.76 -9.13
CA PHE A 9 37.29 16.67 -9.48
C PHE A 9 35.76 16.99 -9.37
N LEU A 10 35.39 18.22 -9.05
CA LEU A 10 33.99 18.65 -8.83
C LEU A 10 33.42 19.52 -9.97
N ARG A 11 34.02 19.53 -11.15
CA ARG A 11 33.52 20.35 -12.28
C ARG A 11 33.26 19.60 -13.60
N ALA A 12 33.07 18.30 -13.57
CA ALA A 12 32.69 17.59 -14.79
C ALA A 12 31.50 16.69 -14.50
N GLY A 13 30.31 17.08 -14.95
CA GLY A 13 29.26 16.12 -15.21
C GLY A 13 27.94 16.24 -14.47
N ALA A 14 27.37 17.40 -14.38
CA ALA A 14 25.96 17.48 -13.98
C ALA A 14 25.18 18.31 -15.00
N THR A 15 24.77 17.72 -16.16
CA THR A 15 23.68 18.39 -16.88
C THR A 15 23.17 17.79 -18.22
N PRO A 16 23.44 16.57 -18.68
CA PRO A 16 22.67 16.10 -19.84
C PRO A 16 21.38 15.35 -19.48
N ALA A 17 21.31 14.64 -18.34
CA ALA A 17 20.11 13.86 -17.98
C ALA A 17 18.91 14.72 -17.59
N PHE A 18 19.15 15.82 -16.91
CA PHE A 18 18.06 16.75 -16.52
C PHE A 18 17.42 17.46 -17.73
N ALA A 19 18.21 17.76 -18.75
CA ALA A 19 17.72 18.39 -19.99
C ALA A 19 16.87 17.42 -20.85
N ALA A 20 17.12 16.10 -20.79
CA ALA A 20 16.34 15.11 -21.50
C ALA A 20 14.97 14.85 -20.83
N VAL A 21 14.92 14.80 -19.50
CA VAL A 21 13.67 14.63 -18.73
C VAL A 21 12.78 15.89 -18.79
N ALA A 22 13.37 17.06 -19.00
CA ALA A 22 12.65 18.34 -19.10
C ALA A 22 12.00 18.61 -20.48
N ARG A 23 12.13 17.71 -21.47
CA ARG A 23 11.43 17.88 -22.75
C ARG A 23 9.93 17.74 -22.53
N ASN A 24 9.19 18.78 -22.93
CA ASN A 24 7.74 18.86 -22.85
C ASN A 24 7.10 17.60 -23.43
N ARG A 25 6.46 16.84 -22.56
CA ARG A 25 5.55 15.78 -22.92
C ARG A 25 4.16 16.38 -23.09
N GLU A 26 3.34 15.74 -23.90
CA GLU A 26 1.97 16.19 -24.08
C GLU A 26 1.21 16.12 -22.74
N ALA A 27 0.55 17.21 -22.38
CA ALA A 27 -0.29 17.27 -21.19
C ALA A 27 -1.54 16.44 -21.42
N SER A 28 -1.78 15.42 -20.58
CA SER A 28 -2.98 14.56 -20.68
C SER A 28 -4.14 15.02 -19.81
N GLY A 29 -3.86 15.92 -18.86
CA GLY A 29 -4.83 16.28 -17.81
C GLY A 29 -4.88 15.28 -16.62
N TYR A 30 -4.17 14.14 -16.71
CA TYR A 30 -4.18 13.07 -15.72
C TYR A 30 -2.76 12.59 -15.42
N TYR A 31 -2.57 11.98 -14.25
CA TYR A 31 -1.33 11.23 -13.99
C TYR A 31 -1.30 9.97 -14.85
N ARG A 32 -0.11 9.67 -15.38
CA ARG A 32 0.19 8.42 -16.08
C ARG A 32 1.58 7.93 -15.70
N VAL A 33 1.95 6.73 -16.09
CA VAL A 33 3.30 6.19 -15.94
C VAL A 33 3.93 6.02 -17.31
N GLU A 34 5.19 6.40 -17.44
CA GLU A 34 5.99 6.23 -18.66
C GLU A 34 7.39 5.77 -18.32
N GLU A 35 7.93 4.89 -19.16
CA GLU A 35 9.35 4.57 -19.17
C GLU A 35 10.08 5.56 -20.10
N ILE A 36 10.97 6.37 -19.52
CA ILE A 36 11.72 7.40 -20.24
C ILE A 36 13.19 7.06 -20.12
N ASP A 37 13.85 6.77 -21.23
CA ASP A 37 15.27 6.38 -21.29
C ASP A 37 15.63 5.21 -20.35
N GLY A 38 14.69 4.26 -20.18
CA GLY A 38 14.85 3.08 -19.33
C GLY A 38 14.56 3.31 -17.86
N VAL A 39 14.02 4.45 -17.49
CA VAL A 39 13.60 4.81 -16.13
C VAL A 39 12.10 5.10 -16.10
N TRP A 40 11.40 4.51 -15.16
CA TRP A 40 9.96 4.71 -14.99
C TRP A 40 9.65 5.97 -14.18
N TRP A 41 8.65 6.72 -14.64
CA TRP A 41 8.21 7.97 -14.03
C TRP A 41 6.70 8.02 -13.89
N PHE A 42 6.21 8.68 -12.84
CA PHE A 42 4.94 9.34 -12.96
C PHE A 42 5.11 10.55 -13.88
N VAL A 43 4.19 10.72 -14.82
CA VAL A 43 4.07 11.95 -15.60
C VAL A 43 2.81 12.65 -15.12
N ASN A 44 2.98 13.85 -14.57
CA ASN A 44 1.87 14.60 -14.01
C ASN A 44 0.91 15.15 -15.09
N PRO A 45 -0.27 15.68 -14.72
CA PRO A 45 -1.25 16.19 -15.68
C PRO A 45 -0.72 17.23 -16.68
N LYS A 46 0.35 17.94 -16.31
CA LYS A 46 1.01 18.96 -17.15
C LYS A 46 2.13 18.37 -18.03
N GLY A 47 2.31 17.07 -18.07
CA GLY A 47 3.34 16.40 -18.88
C GLY A 47 4.74 16.39 -18.27
N LYS A 48 4.90 16.75 -16.99
CA LYS A 48 6.21 16.76 -16.33
C LYS A 48 6.48 15.41 -15.64
N PRO A 49 7.62 14.73 -15.91
CA PRO A 49 8.07 13.59 -15.13
C PRO A 49 8.35 13.97 -13.68
N VAL A 50 7.83 13.17 -12.75
CA VAL A 50 7.96 13.40 -11.30
C VAL A 50 8.08 12.09 -10.55
N VAL A 51 8.70 12.10 -9.38
CA VAL A 51 8.60 11.04 -8.38
C VAL A 51 7.51 11.40 -7.37
N SER A 52 6.79 10.41 -6.84
CA SER A 52 5.75 10.63 -5.85
C SER A 52 6.30 10.44 -4.44
N LEU A 53 6.49 11.53 -3.72
CA LEU A 53 6.87 11.51 -2.31
C LEU A 53 5.64 11.86 -1.48
N GLY A 54 5.16 10.92 -0.68
CA GLY A 54 3.90 11.09 0.04
C GLY A 54 3.98 10.78 1.52
N VAL A 55 2.90 11.12 2.21
CA VAL A 55 2.66 10.70 3.58
C VAL A 55 1.34 9.97 3.70
N ASN A 56 1.30 8.98 4.57
CA ASN A 56 0.10 8.32 5.06
C ASN A 56 -0.30 8.88 6.43
N HIS A 57 -1.48 8.47 6.92
CA HIS A 57 -1.95 8.79 8.26
C HIS A 57 -1.93 10.30 8.62
N ALA A 58 -2.31 11.14 7.67
CA ALA A 58 -2.74 12.50 7.96
C ALA A 58 -4.21 12.43 8.44
N GLU A 59 -4.39 12.05 9.71
CA GLU A 59 -5.69 11.76 10.30
C GLU A 59 -6.00 12.73 11.45
N PRO A 60 -6.87 13.74 11.25
CA PRO A 60 -7.24 14.70 12.31
C PRO A 60 -7.83 14.05 13.55
N GLY A 61 -8.43 12.86 13.40
CA GLY A 61 -8.97 12.09 14.54
C GLY A 61 -7.91 11.70 15.57
N LEU A 62 -6.64 11.59 15.19
CA LEU A 62 -5.52 11.31 16.10
C LEU A 62 -5.24 12.47 17.07
N MET A 63 -5.77 13.65 16.75
CA MET A 63 -5.69 14.84 17.60
C MET A 63 -6.79 14.89 18.67
N LEU A 64 -7.64 13.85 18.77
CA LEU A 64 -8.82 13.83 19.66
C LEU A 64 -8.77 12.68 20.68
N THR A 65 -7.56 12.33 21.13
CA THR A 65 -7.34 11.40 22.23
C THR A 65 -7.57 12.07 23.59
N SER A 66 -7.61 11.28 24.67
CA SER A 66 -7.82 11.80 26.02
C SER A 66 -6.75 12.79 26.50
N PHE A 67 -5.55 12.73 25.90
CA PHE A 67 -4.41 13.54 26.35
C PHE A 67 -4.12 14.77 25.47
N ASN A 68 -4.66 14.87 24.25
CA ASN A 68 -4.35 16.01 23.34
C ASN A 68 -5.58 16.82 22.90
N ARG A 69 -6.79 16.34 23.20
CA ARG A 69 -8.05 16.94 22.75
C ARG A 69 -8.21 18.41 23.12
N GLU A 70 -7.91 18.76 24.36
CA GLU A 70 -8.10 20.15 24.85
C GLU A 70 -7.16 21.10 24.11
N VAL A 71 -5.89 20.76 24.00
CA VAL A 71 -4.89 21.54 23.24
C VAL A 71 -5.28 21.67 21.76
N THR A 72 -5.87 20.62 21.20
CA THR A 72 -6.35 20.65 19.80
C THR A 72 -7.52 21.60 19.64
N ILE A 73 -8.49 21.57 20.55
CA ILE A 73 -9.65 22.49 20.55
C ILE A 73 -9.22 23.94 20.77
N GLU A 74 -8.26 24.18 21.67
CA GLU A 74 -7.68 25.50 21.87
C GLU A 74 -7.04 26.04 20.58
N ARG A 75 -6.29 25.22 19.86
CA ARG A 75 -5.57 25.59 18.64
C ARG A 75 -6.46 25.79 17.42
N TYR A 76 -7.43 24.91 17.21
CA TYR A 76 -8.23 24.86 16.00
C TYR A 76 -9.66 25.37 16.16
N GLY A 77 -10.12 25.55 17.39
CA GLY A 77 -11.47 25.99 17.72
C GLY A 77 -12.41 24.84 18.07
N LYS A 78 -13.52 25.18 18.75
CA LYS A 78 -14.51 24.19 19.23
C LYS A 78 -15.19 23.45 18.09
N ASP A 79 -15.27 24.05 16.91
CA ASP A 79 -15.86 23.47 15.70
C ASP A 79 -15.00 22.41 15.01
N PHE A 80 -13.77 22.18 15.50
CA PHE A 80 -12.94 21.04 15.10
C PHE A 80 -13.57 19.70 15.51
N VAL A 81 -14.47 19.72 16.48
CA VAL A 81 -15.08 18.57 17.11
C VAL A 81 -16.60 18.64 17.00
N LYS A 82 -17.25 17.54 16.61
CA LYS A 82 -18.71 17.40 16.65
C LYS A 82 -19.21 17.23 18.08
N PRO A 83 -20.54 17.39 18.34
CA PRO A 83 -21.12 17.16 19.66
C PRO A 83 -20.87 15.75 20.22
N ASP A 84 -20.74 14.73 19.35
CA ASP A 84 -20.41 13.35 19.72
C ASP A 84 -18.95 13.13 20.08
N GLY A 85 -18.13 14.16 19.96
CA GLY A 85 -16.70 14.10 20.27
C GLY A 85 -15.81 13.65 19.13
N THR A 86 -16.32 13.36 17.96
CA THR A 86 -15.55 13.00 16.77
C THR A 86 -15.09 14.22 15.97
N PHE A 87 -14.14 14.01 15.04
CA PHE A 87 -13.68 15.05 14.14
C PHE A 87 -14.81 15.62 13.28
N ASN A 88 -14.85 16.95 13.16
CA ASN A 88 -15.81 17.66 12.33
C ASN A 88 -15.18 18.06 10.98
N PRO A 89 -15.40 17.32 9.89
CA PRO A 89 -14.81 17.61 8.59
C PRO A 89 -15.32 18.90 7.93
N ALA A 90 -16.45 19.44 8.38
CA ALA A 90 -17.05 20.67 7.85
C ALA A 90 -16.67 21.93 8.62
N GLY A 91 -16.01 21.80 9.77
CA GLY A 91 -15.63 22.92 10.62
C GLY A 91 -14.48 23.76 10.04
N GLU A 92 -14.43 25.04 10.44
CA GLU A 92 -13.29 25.91 10.09
C GLU A 92 -11.98 25.40 10.71
N GLY A 93 -12.04 24.75 11.87
CA GLY A 93 -10.91 24.06 12.48
C GLY A 93 -10.29 23.00 11.58
N ALA A 94 -11.12 22.22 10.88
CA ALA A 94 -10.65 21.24 9.90
C ALA A 94 -9.89 21.91 8.74
N ARG A 95 -10.39 23.04 8.24
CA ARG A 95 -9.74 23.83 7.20
C ARG A 95 -8.37 24.34 7.66
N LYS A 96 -8.30 24.89 8.88
CA LYS A 96 -7.03 25.37 9.47
C LYS A 96 -6.01 24.25 9.60
N TRP A 97 -6.44 23.08 10.06
CA TRP A 97 -5.57 21.92 10.22
C TRP A 97 -5.05 21.41 8.86
N VAL A 98 -5.92 21.29 7.85
CA VAL A 98 -5.50 20.86 6.51
C VAL A 98 -4.56 21.87 5.86
N ASN A 99 -4.81 23.17 6.03
CA ASN A 99 -3.90 24.22 5.53
C ASN A 99 -2.50 24.10 6.16
N ARG A 100 -2.42 23.82 7.46
CA ARG A 100 -1.15 23.57 8.14
C ARG A 100 -0.46 22.31 7.62
N LEU A 101 -1.21 21.20 7.50
CA LEU A 101 -0.68 19.97 6.89
C LEU A 101 -0.05 20.26 5.53
N LEU A 102 -0.77 20.92 4.64
CA LEU A 102 -0.27 21.17 3.28
C LEU A 102 0.94 22.12 3.26
N ALA A 103 1.01 23.09 4.17
CA ALA A 103 2.18 23.95 4.33
C ALA A 103 3.41 23.15 4.83
N ASP A 104 3.22 22.24 5.80
CA ASP A 104 4.28 21.37 6.26
C ASP A 104 4.78 20.44 5.14
N LEU A 105 3.87 19.83 4.37
CA LEU A 105 4.24 18.93 3.28
C LEU A 105 5.03 19.66 2.18
N ASP A 106 4.63 20.86 1.82
CA ASP A 106 5.33 21.69 0.85
C ASP A 106 6.76 22.05 1.35
N ASP A 107 6.88 22.53 2.60
CA ASP A 107 8.18 22.83 3.21
C ASP A 107 9.10 21.61 3.29
N TRP A 108 8.52 20.44 3.64
CA TRP A 108 9.29 19.19 3.76
C TRP A 108 9.57 18.52 2.42
N GLY A 109 8.98 19.01 1.31
CA GLY A 109 9.19 18.51 -0.04
C GLY A 109 8.39 17.28 -0.37
N PHE A 110 7.27 17.01 0.31
CA PHE A 110 6.31 16.00 -0.07
C PHE A 110 5.34 16.51 -1.14
N SER A 111 4.94 15.62 -2.03
CA SER A 111 4.11 15.95 -3.20
C SER A 111 2.78 15.19 -3.24
N ALA A 112 2.54 14.27 -2.30
CA ALA A 112 1.36 13.41 -2.33
C ALA A 112 0.81 13.09 -0.94
N LEU A 113 -0.51 12.82 -0.90
CA LEU A 113 -1.19 12.14 0.18
C LEU A 113 -1.45 10.69 -0.25
N GLY A 114 -0.90 9.74 0.50
CA GLY A 114 -1.01 8.31 0.20
C GLY A 114 -2.36 7.71 0.60
N PHE A 115 -2.37 6.39 0.79
CA PHE A 115 -3.59 5.59 0.95
C PHE A 115 -4.40 5.90 2.22
N HIS A 116 -3.75 6.11 3.37
CA HIS A 116 -4.41 6.19 4.68
C HIS A 116 -4.68 7.61 5.15
N ASN A 117 -5.23 8.46 4.30
CA ASN A 117 -5.53 9.84 4.69
C ASN A 117 -7.05 10.05 4.83
N ARG A 118 -7.52 10.30 6.07
CA ARG A 118 -8.94 10.52 6.38
C ARG A 118 -9.25 12.01 6.44
N LEU A 119 -9.10 12.67 5.30
CA LEU A 119 -9.28 14.10 5.15
C LEU A 119 -10.52 14.44 4.29
N PRO A 120 -11.17 15.58 4.52
CA PRO A 120 -12.22 16.07 3.64
C PRO A 120 -11.63 16.43 2.26
N ARG A 121 -11.99 15.67 1.22
CA ARG A 121 -11.47 15.84 -0.16
C ARG A 121 -11.52 17.30 -0.67
N PRO A 122 -12.62 18.05 -0.48
CA PRO A 122 -12.69 19.44 -0.95
C PRO A 122 -11.61 20.37 -0.39
N LEU A 123 -10.95 20.01 0.72
CA LEU A 123 -9.95 20.85 1.34
C LEU A 123 -8.54 20.70 0.73
N PHE A 124 -8.28 19.61 -0.02
CA PHE A 124 -6.93 19.33 -0.52
C PHE A 124 -6.85 18.84 -1.98
N LYS A 125 -7.93 18.29 -2.58
CA LYS A 125 -7.89 17.62 -3.89
C LYS A 125 -7.32 18.47 -5.04
N ASP A 126 -7.48 19.79 -4.99
CA ASP A 126 -6.96 20.73 -5.99
C ASP A 126 -5.52 21.20 -5.71
N ARG A 127 -4.90 20.74 -4.61
CA ARG A 127 -3.67 21.32 -4.06
C ARG A 127 -2.50 20.34 -4.00
N ILE A 128 -2.76 19.05 -3.93
CA ILE A 128 -1.72 18.01 -3.78
C ILE A 128 -2.21 16.72 -4.46
N ALA A 129 -1.28 15.92 -4.99
CA ALA A 129 -1.64 14.61 -5.52
C ALA A 129 -2.15 13.67 -4.40
N PHE A 130 -3.07 12.77 -4.74
CA PHE A 130 -3.62 11.83 -3.77
C PHE A 130 -4.05 10.52 -4.42
N SER A 131 -4.15 9.44 -3.64
CA SER A 131 -4.78 8.18 -4.05
C SER A 131 -6.17 8.05 -3.44
N GLU A 132 -7.11 7.43 -4.18
CA GLU A 132 -8.48 7.22 -3.70
C GLU A 132 -8.80 5.72 -3.61
N PRO A 133 -9.28 5.23 -2.45
CA PRO A 133 -9.61 3.82 -2.28
C PRO A 133 -10.96 3.45 -2.90
N VAL A 134 -11.00 2.32 -3.62
CA VAL A 134 -12.22 1.64 -4.10
C VAL A 134 -12.32 0.33 -3.32
N VAL A 135 -12.98 0.34 -2.16
CA VAL A 135 -13.01 -0.77 -1.21
C VAL A 135 -14.45 -1.21 -0.94
N PRO A 136 -15.04 -2.06 -1.81
CA PRO A 136 -16.39 -2.61 -1.60
C PRO A 136 -16.43 -3.62 -0.45
N TYR A 137 -15.34 -4.35 -0.23
CA TYR A 137 -15.16 -5.34 0.81
C TYR A 137 -13.80 -5.19 1.48
N TRP A 138 -13.76 -5.32 2.79
CA TRP A 138 -12.53 -5.24 3.56
C TRP A 138 -11.90 -6.64 3.69
N ILE A 139 -11.00 -7.00 2.80
CA ILE A 139 -10.33 -8.31 2.79
C ILE A 139 -9.02 -8.34 3.59
N THR A 140 -8.80 -7.32 4.38
CA THR A 140 -7.61 -7.18 5.23
C THR A 140 -7.98 -7.56 6.67
N PRO A 141 -7.26 -8.48 7.32
CA PRO A 141 -7.51 -8.85 8.71
C PRO A 141 -6.89 -7.84 9.68
N TYR A 142 -7.11 -6.55 9.45
CA TYR A 142 -6.54 -5.45 10.21
C TYR A 142 -7.65 -4.55 10.75
N GLY A 143 -7.69 -4.38 12.08
CA GLY A 143 -8.68 -3.57 12.77
C GLY A 143 -10.11 -4.14 12.81
N ARG A 144 -10.43 -5.13 11.96
CA ARG A 144 -11.69 -5.89 11.93
C ARG A 144 -11.51 -7.21 11.18
N PRO A 145 -12.44 -8.17 11.33
CA PRO A 145 -12.38 -9.42 10.55
C PRO A 145 -12.41 -9.15 9.05
N ALA A 146 -11.61 -9.92 8.30
CA ALA A 146 -11.60 -9.83 6.84
C ALA A 146 -12.86 -10.45 6.24
N GLU A 147 -13.37 -9.81 5.20
CA GLU A 147 -14.57 -10.23 4.45
C GLU A 147 -14.16 -11.07 3.23
N TYR A 148 -13.82 -12.34 3.43
CA TYR A 148 -13.46 -13.26 2.33
C TYR A 148 -14.70 -13.70 1.56
N VAL A 149 -15.15 -12.84 0.65
CA VAL A 149 -16.38 -13.00 -0.13
C VAL A 149 -16.24 -13.99 -1.29
N ASP A 150 -17.37 -14.48 -1.79
CA ASP A 150 -17.40 -15.30 -3.01
C ASP A 150 -17.21 -14.43 -4.25
N VAL A 151 -15.94 -14.24 -4.66
CA VAL A 151 -15.55 -13.41 -5.82
C VAL A 151 -16.11 -13.93 -7.15
N PHE A 152 -16.58 -15.18 -7.21
CA PHE A 152 -17.18 -15.77 -8.40
C PHE A 152 -18.70 -15.52 -8.46
N SER A 153 -19.31 -15.03 -7.38
CA SER A 153 -20.74 -14.72 -7.35
C SER A 153 -21.04 -13.41 -8.07
N ARG A 154 -22.21 -13.37 -8.72
CA ARG A 154 -22.72 -12.16 -9.36
C ARG A 154 -22.89 -11.02 -8.36
N GLN A 155 -23.43 -11.31 -7.18
CA GLN A 155 -23.67 -10.31 -6.14
C GLN A 155 -22.41 -9.54 -5.75
N VAL A 156 -21.27 -10.24 -5.62
CA VAL A 156 -19.98 -9.60 -5.30
C VAL A 156 -19.51 -8.74 -6.47
N GLY A 157 -19.65 -9.22 -7.71
CA GLY A 157 -19.34 -8.42 -8.91
C GLY A 157 -20.18 -7.15 -9.01
N ASP A 158 -21.49 -7.24 -8.77
CA ASP A 158 -22.42 -6.10 -8.78
C ASP A 158 -22.04 -5.07 -7.70
N ARG A 159 -21.68 -5.51 -6.50
CA ARG A 159 -21.24 -4.62 -5.40
C ARG A 159 -19.91 -3.92 -5.71
N ILE A 160 -18.95 -4.63 -6.33
CA ILE A 160 -17.70 -4.02 -6.78
C ILE A 160 -17.99 -2.95 -7.85
N ALA A 161 -18.84 -3.26 -8.81
CA ALA A 161 -19.22 -2.32 -9.89
C ALA A 161 -19.95 -1.09 -9.36
N GLU A 162 -20.85 -1.24 -8.38
CA GLU A 162 -21.55 -0.14 -7.73
C GLU A 162 -20.56 0.78 -6.99
N THR A 163 -19.67 0.22 -6.17
CA THR A 163 -18.66 1.00 -5.45
C THR A 163 -17.72 1.73 -6.40
N ALA A 164 -17.24 1.04 -7.44
CA ALA A 164 -16.38 1.65 -8.45
C ALA A 164 -17.11 2.80 -9.19
N ARG A 165 -18.39 2.61 -9.56
CA ARG A 165 -19.21 3.67 -10.17
C ARG A 165 -19.24 4.92 -9.30
N ASP A 166 -19.58 4.76 -8.02
CA ASP A 166 -19.78 5.88 -7.11
C ASP A 166 -18.48 6.66 -6.88
N VAL A 167 -17.38 5.94 -6.67
CA VAL A 167 -16.06 6.56 -6.48
C VAL A 167 -15.56 7.19 -7.79
N CYS A 168 -15.58 6.46 -8.90
CA CYS A 168 -15.07 6.99 -10.17
C CYS A 168 -15.86 8.20 -10.66
N LEU A 169 -17.20 8.21 -10.55
CA LEU A 169 -18.00 9.36 -10.93
C LEU A 169 -17.70 10.61 -10.08
N ALA A 170 -17.30 10.42 -8.82
CA ALA A 170 -16.89 11.53 -7.97
C ALA A 170 -15.50 12.09 -8.30
N PHE A 171 -14.60 11.26 -8.86
CA PHE A 171 -13.17 11.64 -9.00
C PHE A 171 -12.61 11.61 -10.43
N LYS A 172 -13.33 11.11 -11.42
CA LYS A 172 -12.84 10.96 -12.82
C LYS A 172 -12.35 12.23 -13.49
N ASN A 173 -12.67 13.40 -12.96
CA ASN A 173 -12.26 14.69 -13.50
C ASN A 173 -11.21 15.39 -12.59
N GLU A 174 -10.66 14.72 -11.59
CA GLU A 174 -9.73 15.32 -10.63
C GLU A 174 -8.29 15.16 -11.12
N PRO A 175 -7.64 16.20 -11.64
CA PRO A 175 -6.31 16.08 -12.23
C PRO A 175 -5.23 15.67 -11.22
N ASN A 176 -5.44 15.89 -9.91
CA ASN A 176 -4.51 15.50 -8.87
C ASN A 176 -4.74 14.09 -8.34
N LEU A 177 -5.73 13.36 -8.83
CA LEU A 177 -5.87 11.94 -8.49
C LEU A 177 -4.72 11.15 -9.12
N LEU A 178 -3.85 10.60 -8.27
CA LEU A 178 -2.74 9.74 -8.69
C LEU A 178 -3.25 8.40 -9.24
N GLY A 179 -4.30 7.87 -8.62
CA GLY A 179 -4.94 6.63 -9.04
C GLY A 179 -5.82 6.00 -7.98
N TYR A 180 -6.50 4.93 -8.38
CA TYR A 180 -7.38 4.14 -7.53
C TYR A 180 -6.64 2.99 -6.86
N ALA A 181 -6.78 2.87 -5.54
CA ALA A 181 -6.23 1.79 -4.76
C ALA A 181 -7.36 0.88 -4.23
N TYR A 182 -7.01 -0.37 -3.85
CA TYR A 182 -7.99 -1.32 -3.31
C TYR A 182 -7.80 -1.48 -1.80
N ASN A 183 -7.44 -2.69 -1.33
CA ASN A 183 -7.27 -2.96 0.09
C ASN A 183 -5.83 -2.70 0.57
N ASP A 184 -5.73 -2.53 1.87
CA ASP A 184 -4.48 -2.47 2.60
C ASP A 184 -4.07 -3.88 3.05
N ARG A 185 -2.94 -4.39 2.55
CA ARG A 185 -2.34 -5.68 2.93
C ARG A 185 -3.32 -6.87 2.96
N PRO A 186 -4.05 -7.12 1.88
CA PRO A 186 -4.93 -8.28 1.83
C PRO A 186 -4.12 -9.57 1.95
N ARG A 187 -4.64 -10.55 2.69
CA ARG A 187 -4.01 -11.85 2.85
C ARG A 187 -4.58 -12.83 1.83
N TYR A 188 -3.86 -13.00 0.75
CA TYR A 188 -4.17 -14.01 -0.26
C TYR A 188 -3.50 -15.35 0.06
N ASN A 189 -2.23 -15.30 0.44
CA ASN A 189 -1.37 -16.45 0.66
C ASN A 189 -1.27 -16.84 2.14
N ARG A 190 -0.54 -17.90 2.38
CA ARG A 190 -0.13 -18.38 3.70
C ARG A 190 0.41 -17.23 4.54
N GLY A 191 -0.37 -16.77 5.49
CA GLY A 191 0.11 -15.81 6.47
C GLY A 191 1.19 -16.43 7.35
N GLY A 192 2.27 -15.70 7.63
CA GLY A 192 3.17 -16.05 8.73
C GLY A 192 2.36 -16.04 10.03
N GLY A 193 2.29 -17.19 10.71
CA GLY A 193 1.73 -17.29 12.05
C GLY A 193 2.61 -16.53 13.05
N PRO A 194 2.11 -16.33 14.29
CA PRO A 194 2.95 -15.80 15.37
C PRO A 194 4.23 -16.65 15.51
N GLN A 195 5.37 -15.99 15.73
CA GLN A 195 6.68 -16.62 15.95
C GLN A 195 7.32 -17.35 14.75
N GLY A 196 7.04 -16.90 13.51
CA GLY A 196 7.73 -17.43 12.33
C GLY A 196 7.32 -18.85 11.92
N ARG A 197 6.33 -19.46 12.57
CA ARG A 197 5.72 -20.70 12.11
C ARG A 197 4.91 -20.43 10.85
N ARG A 198 5.32 -21.00 9.73
CA ARG A 198 4.53 -21.07 8.51
C ARG A 198 3.30 -21.95 8.79
N VAL A 199 2.24 -21.36 9.28
CA VAL A 199 0.94 -22.02 9.31
C VAL A 199 0.35 -21.88 7.91
N PRO A 200 0.07 -22.98 7.20
CA PRO A 200 -0.64 -22.90 5.92
C PRO A 200 -2.05 -22.41 6.18
N VAL A 201 -2.26 -21.13 5.98
CA VAL A 201 -3.59 -20.52 6.09
C VAL A 201 -3.97 -20.01 4.70
N HIS A 202 -5.03 -20.59 4.15
CA HIS A 202 -5.63 -20.16 2.90
C HIS A 202 -7.01 -19.57 3.22
N PRO A 203 -7.09 -18.41 3.86
CA PRO A 203 -8.34 -17.93 4.46
C PRO A 203 -9.44 -17.74 3.43
N TRP A 204 -9.11 -17.29 2.23
CA TRP A 204 -10.10 -17.12 1.17
C TRP A 204 -10.59 -18.46 0.61
N VAL A 205 -9.68 -19.39 0.35
CA VAL A 205 -10.05 -20.74 -0.08
C VAL A 205 -10.88 -21.43 0.99
N ASP A 206 -10.51 -21.31 2.26
CA ASP A 206 -11.26 -21.86 3.40
C ASP A 206 -12.67 -21.25 3.51
N ALA A 207 -12.84 -19.98 3.19
CA ALA A 207 -14.15 -19.37 3.12
C ALA A 207 -14.99 -19.96 1.98
N LEU A 208 -14.43 -20.06 0.76
CA LEU A 208 -15.17 -20.54 -0.41
C LEU A 208 -15.55 -22.02 -0.30
N ARG A 209 -14.65 -22.90 0.16
CA ARG A 209 -14.94 -24.33 0.27
C ARG A 209 -16.02 -24.68 1.29
N ARG A 210 -16.34 -23.78 2.22
CA ARG A 210 -17.38 -23.94 3.24
C ARG A 210 -18.74 -23.41 2.83
N LEU A 211 -18.86 -22.80 1.66
CA LEU A 211 -20.13 -22.33 1.12
C LEU A 211 -21.05 -23.50 0.78
N GLY A 212 -22.33 -23.21 0.59
CA GLY A 212 -23.31 -24.19 0.14
C GLY A 212 -23.09 -24.62 -1.33
N PRO A 213 -23.75 -25.69 -1.78
CA PRO A 213 -23.52 -26.30 -3.10
C PRO A 213 -23.80 -25.36 -4.27
N ASP A 214 -24.73 -24.42 -4.14
CA ASP A 214 -25.14 -23.50 -5.19
C ASP A 214 -24.21 -22.29 -5.32
N ALA A 215 -23.27 -22.10 -4.39
CA ALA A 215 -22.35 -20.98 -4.42
C ALA A 215 -21.28 -21.17 -5.52
N ALA A 216 -21.09 -20.13 -6.34
CA ALA A 216 -20.16 -20.18 -7.47
C ALA A 216 -18.70 -20.47 -7.03
N GLY A 217 -18.26 -19.90 -5.91
CA GLY A 217 -16.95 -20.18 -5.34
C GLY A 217 -16.78 -21.61 -4.83
N LYS A 218 -17.85 -22.21 -4.31
CA LYS A 218 -17.86 -23.63 -3.93
C LYS A 218 -17.74 -24.54 -5.15
N GLN A 219 -18.52 -24.25 -6.19
CA GLN A 219 -18.43 -24.97 -7.46
C GLN A 219 -17.02 -24.87 -8.06
N LYS A 220 -16.44 -23.65 -8.04
CA LYS A 220 -15.06 -23.44 -8.51
C LYS A 220 -14.03 -24.23 -7.74
N TRP A 221 -14.20 -24.36 -6.40
CA TRP A 221 -13.34 -25.21 -5.57
C TRP A 221 -13.43 -26.68 -6.01
N VAL A 222 -14.64 -27.21 -6.18
CA VAL A 222 -14.83 -28.60 -6.63
C VAL A 222 -14.29 -28.81 -8.04
N ASP A 223 -14.39 -27.83 -8.94
CA ASP A 223 -13.79 -27.90 -10.29
C ASP A 223 -12.26 -28.01 -10.24
N VAL A 224 -11.62 -27.28 -9.33
CA VAL A 224 -10.17 -27.41 -9.09
C VAL A 224 -9.81 -28.82 -8.63
N LEU A 225 -10.59 -29.41 -7.72
CA LEU A 225 -10.36 -30.78 -7.27
C LEU A 225 -10.58 -31.82 -8.40
N LYS A 226 -11.61 -31.63 -9.24
CA LYS A 226 -11.86 -32.49 -10.43
C LYS A 226 -10.69 -32.44 -11.40
N ALA A 227 -10.05 -31.30 -11.58
CA ALA A 227 -8.91 -31.18 -12.48
C ALA A 227 -7.61 -31.81 -11.93
N ARG A 228 -7.55 -32.07 -10.63
CA ARG A 228 -6.32 -32.47 -9.93
C ARG A 228 -6.34 -33.92 -9.43
N HIS A 229 -7.52 -34.51 -9.29
CA HIS A 229 -7.71 -35.87 -8.75
C HIS A 229 -8.40 -36.80 -9.74
N SER A 230 -8.09 -38.07 -9.66
CA SER A 230 -8.67 -39.11 -10.52
C SER A 230 -10.16 -39.38 -10.23
N GLY A 231 -10.67 -38.91 -9.10
CA GLY A 231 -12.05 -39.08 -8.69
C GLY A 231 -12.35 -38.47 -7.33
N ALA A 232 -13.63 -38.40 -6.97
CA ALA A 232 -14.08 -37.85 -5.70
C ALA A 232 -13.47 -38.55 -4.47
N PRO A 233 -13.30 -39.91 -4.45
CA PRO A 233 -12.66 -40.57 -3.32
C PRO A 233 -11.23 -40.12 -3.08
N ALA A 234 -10.43 -39.97 -4.14
CA ALA A 234 -9.05 -39.52 -4.02
C ALA A 234 -8.95 -38.06 -3.48
N ALA A 235 -9.82 -37.17 -3.96
CA ALA A 235 -9.90 -35.80 -3.47
C ALA A 235 -10.32 -35.75 -1.99
N ALA A 236 -11.36 -36.52 -1.62
CA ALA A 236 -11.84 -36.59 -0.23
C ALA A 236 -10.74 -37.10 0.72
N GLN A 237 -10.06 -38.20 0.33
CA GLN A 237 -8.95 -38.75 1.11
C GLN A 237 -7.81 -37.73 1.34
N THR A 238 -7.45 -36.95 0.29
CA THR A 238 -6.45 -35.87 0.39
C THR A 238 -6.84 -34.84 1.46
N HIS A 239 -8.14 -34.59 1.62
CA HIS A 239 -8.68 -33.65 2.59
C HIS A 239 -9.13 -34.26 3.91
N GLY A 240 -8.84 -35.58 4.15
CA GLY A 240 -9.03 -36.24 5.43
C GLY A 240 -10.46 -36.69 5.72
N PHE A 241 -11.24 -37.04 4.69
CA PHE A 241 -12.57 -37.59 4.82
C PHE A 241 -12.86 -38.61 3.69
N GLU A 242 -14.01 -39.26 3.74
CA GLU A 242 -14.47 -40.18 2.71
C GLU A 242 -15.64 -39.57 1.95
N ALA A 243 -15.68 -39.77 0.63
CA ALA A 243 -16.80 -39.45 -0.23
C ALA A 243 -16.73 -40.34 -1.50
N ALA A 244 -17.88 -40.79 -2.00
CA ALA A 244 -17.98 -41.61 -3.18
C ALA A 244 -18.20 -40.80 -4.47
N ALA A 245 -18.83 -39.64 -4.35
CA ALA A 245 -19.24 -38.81 -5.49
C ALA A 245 -18.88 -37.33 -5.28
N TRP A 246 -18.76 -36.59 -6.40
CA TRP A 246 -18.46 -35.14 -6.38
C TRP A 246 -19.56 -34.32 -5.75
N GLU A 247 -20.80 -34.77 -5.80
CA GLU A 247 -21.95 -34.14 -5.17
C GLU A 247 -21.82 -34.09 -3.65
N GLU A 248 -21.17 -35.10 -3.05
CA GLU A 248 -20.89 -35.13 -1.62
C GLU A 248 -19.85 -34.06 -1.23
N LEU A 249 -18.80 -33.85 -2.05
CA LEU A 249 -17.82 -32.75 -1.85
C LEU A 249 -18.48 -31.41 -2.04
N LEU A 250 -19.36 -31.27 -3.00
CA LEU A 250 -20.08 -30.05 -3.29
C LEU A 250 -21.04 -29.69 -2.14
N ALA A 251 -21.75 -30.66 -1.58
CA ALA A 251 -22.67 -30.47 -0.46
C ALA A 251 -21.94 -30.20 0.88
N ARG A 252 -20.66 -30.58 0.99
CA ARG A 252 -19.94 -30.53 2.26
C ARG A 252 -19.53 -29.12 2.63
N THR A 253 -19.97 -28.62 3.78
CA THR A 253 -19.61 -27.31 4.37
C THR A 253 -18.52 -27.41 5.43
N GLU A 254 -18.44 -28.55 6.12
CA GLU A 254 -17.43 -28.81 7.15
C GLU A 254 -16.24 -29.58 6.55
N TRP A 255 -15.12 -28.89 6.39
CA TRP A 255 -13.91 -29.45 5.79
C TRP A 255 -12.82 -29.64 6.84
N PRO A 256 -12.27 -30.86 6.99
CA PRO A 256 -11.00 -31.01 7.70
C PRO A 256 -9.91 -30.14 7.08
N ASN A 257 -8.90 -29.82 7.87
CA ASN A 257 -7.77 -29.03 7.42
C ASN A 257 -6.45 -29.75 7.64
N PRO A 258 -6.21 -30.88 6.94
CA PRO A 258 -4.97 -31.64 7.07
C PRO A 258 -3.81 -30.75 6.61
N GLN A 259 -2.73 -30.78 7.41
CA GLN A 259 -1.50 -30.02 7.12
C GLN A 259 -0.57 -30.86 6.23
N THR A 260 -1.04 -31.22 5.06
CA THR A 260 -0.29 -32.06 4.09
C THR A 260 0.07 -31.27 2.84
N PRO A 261 1.22 -31.56 2.20
CA PRO A 261 1.58 -30.90 0.94
C PRO A 261 0.52 -31.07 -0.16
N ALA A 262 -0.16 -32.21 -0.22
CA ALA A 262 -1.19 -32.46 -1.22
C ALA A 262 -2.44 -31.59 -1.02
N ALA A 263 -2.97 -31.51 0.22
CA ALA A 263 -4.10 -30.65 0.54
C ALA A 263 -3.78 -29.16 0.36
N ASP A 264 -2.55 -28.76 0.66
CA ASP A 264 -2.09 -27.39 0.44
C ASP A 264 -1.95 -27.07 -1.05
N ALA A 265 -1.45 -28.01 -1.86
CA ALA A 265 -1.34 -27.82 -3.30
C ALA A 265 -2.71 -27.64 -3.99
N ASP A 266 -3.76 -28.28 -3.48
CA ASP A 266 -5.14 -28.07 -3.98
C ASP A 266 -5.61 -26.64 -3.66
N LYS A 267 -5.35 -26.16 -2.43
CA LYS A 267 -5.71 -24.80 -2.03
C LYS A 267 -4.90 -23.77 -2.83
N ASP A 268 -3.59 -24.01 -3.00
CA ASP A 268 -2.70 -23.16 -3.80
C ASP A 268 -3.17 -23.06 -5.27
N ALA A 269 -3.83 -24.09 -5.81
CA ALA A 269 -4.35 -24.07 -7.17
C ALA A 269 -5.59 -23.17 -7.34
N LEU A 270 -6.36 -22.91 -6.29
CA LEU A 270 -7.51 -21.99 -6.35
C LEU A 270 -7.09 -20.52 -6.16
N LEU A 271 -5.99 -20.24 -5.46
CA LEU A 271 -5.55 -18.87 -5.18
C LEU A 271 -5.36 -18.00 -6.42
N PRO A 272 -4.70 -18.44 -7.50
CA PRO A 272 -4.57 -17.67 -8.73
C PRO A 272 -5.92 -17.27 -9.34
N LEU A 273 -6.90 -18.17 -9.28
CA LEU A 273 -8.25 -17.92 -9.82
C LEU A 273 -9.00 -16.88 -8.99
N ILE A 274 -8.88 -16.94 -7.66
CA ILE A 274 -9.44 -15.92 -6.75
C ILE A 274 -8.80 -14.56 -7.03
N PHE A 275 -7.47 -14.52 -7.12
CA PHE A 275 -6.71 -13.28 -7.33
C PHE A 275 -7.02 -12.66 -8.70
N ASP A 276 -7.04 -13.45 -9.78
CA ASP A 276 -7.38 -12.95 -11.11
C ASP A 276 -8.82 -12.41 -11.15
N GLN A 277 -9.79 -13.15 -10.59
CA GLN A 277 -11.18 -12.72 -10.54
C GLN A 277 -11.37 -11.42 -9.76
N TRP A 278 -10.72 -11.28 -8.59
CA TRP A 278 -10.76 -10.07 -7.77
C TRP A 278 -10.24 -8.85 -8.52
N TYR A 279 -9.06 -8.96 -9.13
CA TYR A 279 -8.46 -7.86 -9.89
C TYR A 279 -9.22 -7.54 -11.16
N ARG A 280 -9.72 -8.55 -11.87
CA ARG A 280 -10.51 -8.38 -13.08
C ARG A 280 -11.79 -7.60 -12.80
N LEU A 281 -12.54 -7.97 -11.76
CA LEU A 281 -13.78 -7.27 -11.39
C LEU A 281 -13.55 -5.80 -11.08
N HIS A 282 -12.51 -5.47 -10.33
CA HIS A 282 -12.16 -4.09 -10.03
C HIS A 282 -11.72 -3.33 -11.27
N TYR A 283 -10.81 -3.91 -12.06
CA TYR A 283 -10.31 -3.32 -13.29
C TYR A 283 -11.44 -2.98 -14.27
N GLU A 284 -12.28 -3.97 -14.61
CA GLU A 284 -13.39 -3.78 -15.55
C GLU A 284 -14.41 -2.76 -15.04
N SER A 285 -14.67 -2.75 -13.73
CA SER A 285 -15.59 -1.80 -13.11
C SER A 285 -15.04 -0.37 -13.12
N ILE A 286 -13.77 -0.17 -12.73
CA ILE A 286 -13.13 1.16 -12.76
C ILE A 286 -13.04 1.66 -14.20
N ARG A 287 -12.51 0.87 -15.13
CA ARG A 287 -12.32 1.28 -16.54
C ARG A 287 -13.62 1.64 -17.25
N ARG A 288 -14.75 1.08 -16.82
CA ARG A 288 -16.08 1.42 -17.33
C ARG A 288 -16.47 2.88 -17.04
N TYR A 289 -16.09 3.42 -15.88
CA TYR A 289 -16.49 4.75 -15.42
C TYR A 289 -15.37 5.77 -15.48
N ASP A 290 -14.12 5.30 -15.44
CA ASP A 290 -12.93 6.13 -15.55
C ASP A 290 -11.81 5.40 -16.35
N PRO A 291 -11.68 5.71 -17.64
CA PRO A 291 -10.63 5.12 -18.47
C PRO A 291 -9.25 5.76 -18.27
N ASN A 292 -9.17 6.91 -17.61
CA ASN A 292 -7.98 7.78 -17.63
C ASN A 292 -7.04 7.60 -16.43
N HIS A 293 -7.60 7.54 -15.21
CA HIS A 293 -6.75 7.49 -14.02
C HIS A 293 -6.10 6.12 -13.82
N LEU A 294 -4.95 6.14 -13.16
CA LEU A 294 -4.17 4.92 -12.89
C LEU A 294 -4.89 3.98 -11.93
N ILE A 295 -4.65 2.69 -12.10
CA ILE A 295 -5.04 1.64 -11.16
C ILE A 295 -3.80 1.21 -10.39
N LEU A 296 -3.79 1.50 -9.10
CA LEU A 296 -2.71 1.20 -8.16
C LEU A 296 -2.88 -0.19 -7.51
N GLY A 297 -4.09 -0.77 -7.61
CA GLY A 297 -4.40 -2.07 -7.04
C GLY A 297 -4.37 -2.10 -5.51
N ASP A 298 -4.23 -3.30 -4.96
CA ASP A 298 -4.01 -3.47 -3.53
C ASP A 298 -2.62 -2.98 -3.13
N LYS A 299 -2.50 -2.45 -1.93
CA LYS A 299 -1.21 -2.23 -1.29
C LYS A 299 -0.70 -3.61 -0.81
N LEU A 300 0.06 -4.26 -1.67
CA LEU A 300 0.54 -5.62 -1.48
C LEU A 300 1.67 -5.67 -0.46
N GLY A 301 1.77 -6.78 0.24
CA GLY A 301 2.82 -6.97 1.20
C GLY A 301 2.33 -6.99 2.64
N GLY A 302 3.12 -6.44 3.51
CA GLY A 302 2.82 -6.42 4.94
C GLY A 302 3.38 -7.63 5.67
N GLY A 303 4.28 -7.36 6.52
CA GLY A 303 4.80 -8.19 7.57
C GLY A 303 5.41 -7.24 8.58
N PHE A 304 5.07 -7.40 9.86
CA PHE A 304 5.70 -6.65 10.94
C PHE A 304 6.88 -7.41 11.55
N ALA A 305 7.31 -8.52 10.90
CA ALA A 305 8.54 -9.16 11.33
C ALA A 305 9.69 -8.17 11.14
N PRO A 306 10.64 -8.09 12.07
CA PRO A 306 11.84 -7.30 11.87
C PRO A 306 12.45 -7.64 10.52
N ALA A 307 12.76 -6.63 9.73
CA ALA A 307 13.24 -6.79 8.35
C ALA A 307 14.51 -7.67 8.25
N ASP A 308 15.28 -7.73 9.32
CA ASP A 308 16.51 -8.51 9.42
C ASP A 308 16.27 -10.03 9.45
N SER A 309 15.02 -10.47 9.62
CA SER A 309 14.62 -11.89 9.63
C SER A 309 13.86 -12.34 8.37
N GLN A 310 13.70 -11.48 7.35
CA GLN A 310 12.94 -11.81 6.14
C GLN A 310 13.77 -12.66 5.17
N PRO A 311 13.22 -13.77 4.66
CA PRO A 311 13.87 -14.52 3.57
C PRO A 311 13.94 -13.68 2.29
N GLU A 312 14.75 -14.11 1.31
CA GLU A 312 15.02 -13.45 0.02
C GLU A 312 13.81 -13.14 -0.89
N GLY A 313 12.60 -13.20 -0.40
CA GLY A 313 11.37 -12.92 -1.13
C GLY A 313 10.33 -12.27 -0.23
N HIS A 314 9.39 -11.54 -0.81
CA HIS A 314 8.28 -10.99 -0.05
C HIS A 314 7.33 -12.13 0.35
N PRO A 315 7.01 -12.31 1.64
CA PRO A 315 6.26 -13.48 2.11
C PRO A 315 4.81 -13.55 1.59
N ASN A 316 4.25 -12.43 1.14
CA ASN A 316 2.86 -12.31 0.70
C ASN A 316 2.70 -12.02 -0.80
N ILE A 317 3.80 -12.00 -1.58
CA ILE A 317 3.78 -11.80 -3.02
C ILE A 317 4.46 -12.98 -3.67
N SER A 318 3.71 -13.74 -4.47
CA SER A 318 4.15 -14.95 -5.14
C SER A 318 4.06 -14.82 -6.65
N GLU A 319 4.84 -15.59 -7.38
CA GLU A 319 4.89 -15.53 -8.84
C GLU A 319 3.55 -15.76 -9.53
N TYR A 320 2.63 -16.52 -8.91
CA TYR A 320 1.30 -16.73 -9.49
C TYR A 320 0.50 -15.43 -9.64
N GLN A 321 0.83 -14.39 -8.87
CA GLN A 321 0.16 -13.08 -8.92
C GLN A 321 0.65 -12.22 -10.09
N TYR A 322 1.85 -12.49 -10.64
CA TYR A 322 2.48 -11.62 -11.62
C TYR A 322 1.66 -11.45 -12.91
N ALA A 323 1.09 -12.54 -13.42
CA ALA A 323 0.28 -12.49 -14.64
C ALA A 323 -0.95 -11.58 -14.48
N THR A 324 -1.63 -11.66 -13.33
CA THR A 324 -2.78 -10.84 -12.97
C THR A 324 -2.38 -9.38 -12.79
N LEU A 325 -1.31 -9.11 -12.04
CA LEU A 325 -0.81 -7.75 -11.83
C LEU A 325 -0.39 -7.10 -13.15
N LYS A 326 0.34 -7.83 -14.00
CA LYS A 326 0.71 -7.34 -15.35
C LYS A 326 -0.51 -6.89 -16.15
N LYS A 327 -1.64 -7.59 -16.02
CA LYS A 327 -2.84 -7.36 -16.81
C LYS A 327 -3.73 -6.26 -16.27
N TYR A 328 -3.87 -6.13 -14.95
CA TYR A 328 -4.96 -5.37 -14.35
C TYR A 328 -4.52 -4.16 -13.50
N VAL A 329 -3.22 -3.90 -13.33
CA VAL A 329 -2.76 -2.67 -12.67
C VAL A 329 -1.81 -1.88 -13.56
N ASP A 330 -1.74 -0.58 -13.35
CA ASP A 330 -0.78 0.30 -14.01
C ASP A 330 0.50 0.42 -13.18
N VAL A 331 0.36 0.39 -11.86
CA VAL A 331 1.43 0.50 -10.86
C VAL A 331 1.24 -0.59 -9.81
N ILE A 332 2.31 -1.22 -9.37
CA ILE A 332 2.28 -2.12 -8.22
C ILE A 332 2.58 -1.32 -6.96
N THR A 333 1.66 -1.33 -6.00
CA THR A 333 1.85 -0.66 -4.72
C THR A 333 2.29 -1.67 -3.67
N ILE A 334 3.42 -1.39 -3.01
CA ILE A 334 4.04 -2.28 -2.02
C ILE A 334 4.04 -1.62 -0.64
N GLU A 335 3.66 -2.38 0.37
CA GLU A 335 3.90 -2.04 1.77
C GLU A 335 4.94 -2.99 2.36
N TRP A 336 6.12 -2.47 2.72
CA TRP A 336 7.17 -3.28 3.31
C TRP A 336 8.02 -2.46 4.29
N TYR A 337 7.89 -2.76 5.56
CA TYR A 337 8.66 -2.12 6.62
C TYR A 337 10.01 -2.81 6.78
N GLY A 338 11.07 -2.21 6.26
CA GLY A 338 12.43 -2.74 6.31
C GLY A 338 13.44 -1.83 5.64
N ARG A 339 14.73 -2.13 5.80
CA ARG A 339 15.80 -1.45 5.06
C ARG A 339 15.82 -1.91 3.61
N TRP A 340 16.32 -1.05 2.74
CA TRP A 340 16.33 -1.27 1.30
C TRP A 340 17.01 -2.58 0.90
N GLN A 341 18.18 -2.87 1.44
CA GLN A 341 18.95 -4.08 1.12
C GLN A 341 18.18 -5.39 1.35
N ASN A 342 17.18 -5.37 2.22
CA ASN A 342 16.35 -6.54 2.50
C ASN A 342 15.16 -6.68 1.52
N GLN A 343 14.91 -5.67 0.69
CA GLN A 343 13.77 -5.59 -0.21
C GLN A 343 14.18 -5.59 -1.69
N GLU A 344 15.33 -5.03 -2.00
CA GLU A 344 15.80 -4.74 -3.35
C GLU A 344 15.63 -5.91 -4.31
N LYS A 345 16.16 -7.10 -3.94
CA LYS A 345 16.11 -8.29 -4.79
C LYS A 345 14.67 -8.73 -5.10
N ALA A 346 13.79 -8.72 -4.09
CA ALA A 346 12.41 -9.11 -4.26
C ALA A 346 11.63 -8.10 -5.10
N LEU A 347 11.82 -6.81 -4.88
CA LEU A 347 11.18 -5.75 -5.68
C LEU A 347 11.63 -5.80 -7.15
N ARG A 348 12.92 -6.04 -7.39
CA ARG A 348 13.46 -6.24 -8.74
C ARG A 348 12.84 -7.48 -9.42
N ASN A 349 12.63 -8.57 -8.69
CA ASN A 349 11.98 -9.77 -9.22
C ASN A 349 10.50 -9.52 -9.55
N ILE A 350 9.78 -8.80 -8.70
CA ILE A 350 8.39 -8.38 -8.96
C ILE A 350 8.32 -7.52 -10.23
N HIS A 351 9.18 -6.50 -10.33
CA HIS A 351 9.25 -5.67 -11.53
C HIS A 351 9.53 -6.49 -12.78
N ARG A 352 10.56 -7.35 -12.77
CA ARG A 352 10.93 -8.21 -13.91
C ARG A 352 9.80 -9.15 -14.31
N GLY A 353 9.13 -9.77 -13.33
CA GLY A 353 8.04 -10.72 -13.58
C GLY A 353 6.76 -10.06 -14.13
N THR A 354 6.52 -8.81 -13.76
CA THR A 354 5.30 -8.09 -14.13
C THR A 354 5.51 -7.08 -15.26
N GLY A 355 6.71 -6.54 -15.42
CA GLY A 355 6.99 -5.40 -16.31
C GLY A 355 6.35 -4.10 -15.84
N LYS A 356 5.91 -4.00 -14.57
CA LYS A 356 5.24 -2.82 -14.02
C LYS A 356 6.14 -2.04 -13.09
N PRO A 357 6.05 -0.70 -13.06
CA PRO A 357 6.73 0.11 -12.07
C PRO A 357 6.12 -0.09 -10.67
N ILE A 358 6.90 0.27 -9.65
CA ILE A 358 6.56 0.05 -8.24
C ILE A 358 6.47 1.39 -7.50
N LEU A 359 5.37 1.59 -6.76
CA LEU A 359 5.23 2.63 -5.75
C LEU A 359 5.40 1.98 -4.36
N LEU A 360 6.36 2.47 -3.58
CA LEU A 360 6.51 2.09 -2.17
C LEU A 360 5.43 2.81 -1.37
N GLY A 361 4.28 2.16 -1.18
CA GLY A 361 3.05 2.80 -0.73
C GLY A 361 2.95 3.00 0.78
N ASP A 362 3.78 2.28 1.56
CA ASP A 362 3.73 2.40 3.02
C ASP A 362 4.94 1.72 3.68
N SER A 363 5.73 2.50 4.40
CA SER A 363 6.76 2.03 5.33
C SER A 363 7.32 3.20 6.14
N SER A 364 8.07 2.89 7.20
CA SER A 364 8.64 3.92 8.06
C SER A 364 9.81 3.43 8.88
N PHE A 365 10.54 4.37 9.43
CA PHE A 365 11.48 4.21 10.54
C PHE A 365 10.94 4.92 11.76
N SER A 366 11.21 4.45 12.96
CA SER A 366 10.67 5.03 14.19
C SER A 366 11.67 5.05 15.33
N GLN A 367 11.63 6.13 16.10
CA GLN A 367 12.21 6.13 17.43
C GLN A 367 11.18 5.60 18.43
N LEU A 368 11.58 4.66 19.29
CA LEU A 368 10.71 4.18 20.36
C LEU A 368 10.49 5.30 21.39
N GLN A 369 9.24 5.72 21.52
CA GLN A 369 8.79 6.67 22.54
C GLN A 369 8.12 5.91 23.70
N PRO A 370 8.14 6.42 24.94
CA PRO A 370 7.55 5.74 26.10
C PRO A 370 6.07 5.37 25.94
N ARG A 371 5.31 6.10 25.11
CA ARG A 371 3.88 5.86 24.81
C ARG A 371 3.63 5.17 23.47
N GLN A 372 4.66 4.74 22.78
CA GLN A 372 4.62 4.04 21.49
C GLN A 372 5.17 2.63 21.64
N GLN A 373 4.50 1.76 22.40
CA GLN A 373 5.02 0.44 22.71
C GLN A 373 5.09 -0.51 21.49
N ASN A 374 4.30 -0.28 20.45
CA ASN A 374 4.17 -1.17 19.31
C ASN A 374 4.44 -0.46 17.96
N CYS A 375 5.50 0.35 17.86
CA CYS A 375 5.88 0.98 16.59
C CYS A 375 6.12 -0.05 15.49
N LYS A 376 5.57 0.23 14.33
CA LYS A 376 5.83 -0.54 13.09
C LYS A 376 7.21 -0.18 12.53
N GLY A 377 7.83 -1.15 11.86
CA GLY A 377 9.06 -0.91 11.11
C GLY A 377 10.34 -1.01 11.93
N ILE A 378 11.39 -0.46 11.35
CA ILE A 378 12.73 -0.44 11.94
C ILE A 378 12.77 0.60 13.04
N ARG A 379 13.22 0.17 14.21
CA ARG A 379 13.43 1.05 15.37
C ARG A 379 14.85 1.59 15.36
N VAL A 380 14.97 2.86 15.66
CA VAL A 380 16.24 3.56 15.74
C VAL A 380 16.34 4.37 17.03
N GLU A 381 17.53 4.81 17.37
CA GLU A 381 17.86 5.36 18.69
C GLU A 381 17.35 6.79 18.89
N SER A 382 17.20 7.57 17.82
CA SER A 382 16.86 9.00 17.89
C SER A 382 16.08 9.49 16.67
N GLN A 383 15.49 10.66 16.75
CA GLN A 383 14.88 11.34 15.61
C GLN A 383 15.91 11.71 14.54
N ALA A 384 17.14 11.99 14.91
CA ALA A 384 18.24 12.16 13.96
C ALA A 384 18.46 10.88 13.13
N ALA A 385 18.49 9.71 13.80
CA ALA A 385 18.62 8.41 13.14
C ALA A 385 17.39 8.05 12.27
N VAL A 386 16.17 8.48 12.65
CA VAL A 386 15.01 8.38 11.75
C VAL A 386 15.25 9.10 10.43
N GLY A 387 15.77 10.34 10.51
CA GLY A 387 16.09 11.13 9.31
C GLY A 387 17.24 10.54 8.48
N GLU A 388 18.24 9.91 9.12
CA GLU A 388 19.35 9.24 8.45
C GLU A 388 18.86 8.00 7.67
N GLU A 389 18.12 7.12 8.34
CA GLU A 389 17.54 5.92 7.69
C GLU A 389 16.55 6.32 6.58
N TYR A 390 15.74 7.37 6.79
CA TYR A 390 14.88 7.92 5.74
C TYR A 390 15.68 8.31 4.50
N SER A 391 16.75 9.10 4.70
CA SER A 391 17.57 9.62 3.59
C SER A 391 18.26 8.49 2.85
N LEU A 392 18.83 7.52 3.57
CA LEU A 392 19.49 6.36 2.98
C LEU A 392 18.51 5.48 2.18
N TYR A 393 17.35 5.18 2.77
CA TYR A 393 16.32 4.39 2.11
C TYR A 393 15.82 5.06 0.82
N LEU A 394 15.51 6.36 0.89
CA LEU A 394 15.02 7.10 -0.27
C LEU A 394 16.08 7.20 -1.38
N GLU A 395 17.35 7.44 -1.05
CA GLU A 395 18.44 7.48 -2.03
C GLU A 395 18.60 6.14 -2.75
N GLN A 396 18.61 5.04 -2.00
CA GLN A 396 18.70 3.69 -2.55
C GLN A 396 17.48 3.33 -3.42
N ALA A 397 16.28 3.64 -2.95
CA ALA A 397 15.05 3.39 -3.70
C ALA A 397 15.00 4.21 -5.01
N MET A 398 15.39 5.48 -4.98
CA MET A 398 15.44 6.33 -6.16
C MET A 398 16.60 5.97 -7.10
N GLY A 399 17.53 5.14 -6.69
CA GLY A 399 18.57 4.53 -7.53
C GLY A 399 18.04 3.39 -8.41
N GLU A 400 16.80 2.94 -8.24
CA GLU A 400 16.22 1.87 -9.03
C GLU A 400 15.29 2.43 -10.14
N PRO A 401 15.47 1.99 -11.39
CA PRO A 401 14.77 2.58 -12.54
C PRO A 401 13.25 2.34 -12.54
N TYR A 402 12.76 1.41 -11.74
CA TYR A 402 11.35 1.01 -11.70
C TYR A 402 10.59 1.53 -10.47
N VAL A 403 11.24 2.29 -9.56
CA VAL A 403 10.60 2.82 -8.35
C VAL A 403 10.08 4.22 -8.61
N LEU A 404 8.78 4.41 -8.50
CA LEU A 404 8.09 5.67 -8.79
C LEU A 404 8.07 6.66 -7.64
N GLY A 405 8.49 6.25 -6.44
CA GLY A 405 8.48 7.07 -5.24
C GLY A 405 8.18 6.28 -3.98
N TRP A 406 8.01 7.00 -2.87
CA TRP A 406 7.77 6.44 -1.56
C TRP A 406 6.79 7.28 -0.74
N HIS A 407 5.80 6.61 -0.11
CA HIS A 407 4.86 7.21 0.82
C HIS A 407 5.20 6.75 2.24
N PHE A 408 5.59 7.69 3.09
CA PHE A 408 6.02 7.42 4.45
C PHE A 408 4.81 7.24 5.39
N CYS A 409 4.89 6.32 6.32
CA CYS A 409 3.88 6.09 7.34
C CYS A 409 4.37 6.62 8.70
N GLY A 410 4.04 7.82 9.10
CA GLY A 410 3.00 8.73 8.63
C GLY A 410 3.33 10.18 8.97
N TYR A 411 2.32 11.05 8.88
CA TYR A 411 2.49 12.49 9.12
C TYR A 411 2.62 12.82 10.61
N ILE A 412 1.76 12.23 11.42
CA ILE A 412 1.68 12.49 12.87
C ILE A 412 1.70 11.16 13.65
N GLU A 413 2.41 11.15 14.76
CA GLU A 413 2.47 9.99 15.63
C GLU A 413 1.11 9.67 16.25
N ASN A 414 0.84 8.39 16.43
CA ASN A 414 -0.28 7.90 17.23
C ASN A 414 0.28 7.25 18.51
N TRP A 415 -0.03 7.85 19.67
CA TRP A 415 0.32 7.29 20.95
C TRP A 415 -0.85 6.52 21.54
N THR A 416 -0.54 5.49 22.33
CA THR A 416 -1.57 4.72 23.04
C THR A 416 -2.37 5.66 23.95
N ASP A 417 -3.70 5.70 23.76
CA ASP A 417 -4.61 6.45 24.61
C ASP A 417 -4.86 5.65 25.90
N PRO A 418 -4.48 6.17 27.07
CA PRO A 418 -4.72 5.47 28.35
C PRO A 418 -6.21 5.22 28.63
N ALA A 419 -7.11 6.05 28.09
CA ALA A 419 -8.56 5.88 28.22
C ALA A 419 -9.13 4.80 27.29
N LYS A 420 -8.34 4.36 26.31
CA LYS A 420 -8.76 3.36 25.30
C LYS A 420 -7.60 2.39 25.02
N PRO A 421 -7.13 1.63 26.01
CA PRO A 421 -6.01 0.73 25.85
C PRO A 421 -6.32 -0.34 24.78
N GLY A 422 -5.38 -0.60 23.88
CA GLY A 422 -5.49 -1.60 22.83
C GLY A 422 -6.28 -1.20 21.59
N MET A 423 -6.77 0.03 21.49
CA MET A 423 -7.61 0.48 20.36
C MET A 423 -6.82 0.94 19.14
N PHE A 424 -5.54 1.28 19.28
CA PHE A 424 -4.71 1.72 18.16
C PHE A 424 -3.30 1.14 18.24
N GLU A 425 -2.79 0.69 17.10
CA GLU A 425 -1.36 0.45 16.96
C GLU A 425 -0.66 1.81 16.95
N ALA A 426 0.45 1.91 17.67
CA ALA A 426 1.28 3.09 17.63
C ALA A 426 1.83 3.29 16.21
N GLN A 427 1.66 4.49 15.67
CA GLN A 427 2.13 4.87 14.35
C GLN A 427 3.24 5.89 14.45
N ASN A 428 4.15 5.87 13.50
CA ASN A 428 5.22 6.83 13.38
C ASN A 428 4.71 8.13 12.76
N GLY A 429 5.44 9.20 12.99
CA GLY A 429 5.12 10.49 12.41
C GLY A 429 6.33 11.43 12.46
N PHE A 430 6.22 12.49 11.70
CA PHE A 430 7.18 13.60 11.75
C PHE A 430 6.81 14.66 12.80
N LYS A 431 5.67 14.48 13.44
CA LYS A 431 5.17 15.27 14.56
C LYS A 431 4.68 14.36 15.66
N ASP A 432 4.82 14.78 16.90
CA ASP A 432 4.14 14.16 18.03
C ASP A 432 2.62 14.48 18.01
N PRO A 433 1.80 13.83 18.87
CA PRO A 433 0.36 14.09 18.93
C PRO A 433 -0.03 15.50 19.43
N PHE A 434 0.91 16.31 19.87
CA PHE A 434 0.73 17.73 20.19
C PHE A 434 1.20 18.66 19.07
N GLU A 435 1.56 18.06 17.89
CA GLU A 435 2.06 18.73 16.70
C GLU A 435 3.45 19.39 16.85
N LYS A 436 4.23 18.95 17.80
CA LYS A 436 5.64 19.31 17.86
C LYS A 436 6.40 18.55 16.77
N VAL A 437 7.04 19.31 15.89
CA VAL A 437 7.84 18.74 14.78
C VAL A 437 9.12 18.11 15.34
N HIS A 438 9.47 16.94 14.80
CA HIS A 438 10.75 16.30 15.03
C HIS A 438 11.83 16.89 14.12
N GLU A 439 12.34 18.08 14.48
CA GLU A 439 13.21 18.90 13.63
C GLU A 439 14.49 18.17 13.19
N GLU A 440 15.06 17.30 14.02
CA GLU A 440 16.25 16.53 13.68
C GLU A 440 15.98 15.55 12.52
N ALA A 441 14.81 14.92 12.51
CA ALA A 441 14.38 14.05 11.41
C ALA A 441 14.04 14.89 10.17
N ILE A 442 13.21 15.92 10.33
CA ILE A 442 12.68 16.73 9.22
C ILE A 442 13.78 17.46 8.47
N THR A 443 14.83 17.91 9.13
CA THR A 443 15.97 18.55 8.46
C THR A 443 16.58 17.63 7.41
N ARG A 444 16.73 16.34 7.71
CA ARG A 444 17.27 15.34 6.79
C ARG A 444 16.26 14.92 5.73
N VAL A 445 15.01 14.71 6.13
CA VAL A 445 13.89 14.38 5.22
C VAL A 445 13.74 15.45 4.13
N ARG A 446 13.71 16.72 4.52
CA ARG A 446 13.64 17.88 3.60
C ARG A 446 14.80 17.86 2.61
N ALA A 447 16.03 17.63 3.09
CA ALA A 447 17.20 17.56 2.24
C ALA A 447 17.15 16.39 1.25
N ALA A 448 16.71 15.21 1.69
CA ALA A 448 16.55 14.02 0.87
C ALA A 448 15.44 14.20 -0.20
N ASN A 449 14.26 14.70 0.21
CA ASN A 449 13.14 14.91 -0.70
C ASN A 449 13.47 15.86 -1.85
N ARG A 450 14.22 16.92 -1.58
CA ARG A 450 14.69 17.88 -2.62
C ARG A 450 15.66 17.23 -3.62
N ARG A 451 16.33 16.14 -3.26
CA ARG A 451 17.26 15.41 -4.11
C ARG A 451 16.66 14.22 -4.83
N ALA A 452 15.53 13.69 -4.36
CA ALA A 452 14.94 12.44 -4.84
C ALA A 452 14.77 12.39 -6.36
N GLN A 453 14.22 13.44 -6.95
CA GLN A 453 14.05 13.49 -8.41
C GLN A 453 15.39 13.52 -9.16
N SER A 454 16.44 14.15 -8.62
CA SER A 454 17.76 14.17 -9.23
C SER A 454 18.46 12.82 -9.10
N TRP A 455 18.29 12.12 -7.98
CA TRP A 455 18.78 10.75 -7.83
C TRP A 455 18.16 9.83 -8.88
N HIS A 456 16.83 9.89 -9.00
CA HIS A 456 16.11 9.06 -9.97
C HIS A 456 16.46 9.38 -11.42
N ALA A 457 16.64 10.66 -11.75
CA ALA A 457 17.10 11.10 -13.08
C ALA A 457 18.54 10.71 -13.41
N SER A 458 19.38 10.41 -12.41
CA SER A 458 20.76 9.99 -12.59
C SER A 458 20.94 8.49 -12.85
N VAL A 459 19.86 7.70 -12.73
CA VAL A 459 19.88 6.26 -12.99
C VAL A 459 20.22 6.03 -14.47
N ARG A 460 21.28 5.28 -14.72
CA ARG A 460 21.70 4.91 -16.08
C ARG A 460 21.24 3.49 -16.38
N ARG A 461 20.95 3.22 -17.65
CA ARG A 461 20.78 1.85 -18.13
C ARG A 461 22.07 1.06 -17.79
N GLY A 462 21.95 0.05 -16.93
CA GLY A 462 23.00 -0.93 -16.70
C GLY A 462 23.10 -1.90 -17.87
#